data_534579b81af3266b637ec515e193373f
#
_entry.id   534579b81af3266b637ec515e193373f
#
_cell.length_a   1.000
_cell.length_b   1.000
_cell.length_c   1.000
_cell.angle_alpha   90.00
_cell.angle_beta   90.00
_cell.angle_gamma   90.00
#
_symmetry.space_group_name_H-M   'P 1'
#
loop_
_entity.id
_entity.type
_entity.pdbx_description
1 polymer ?
#
loop_
_entity_poly.entity_id
_entity_poly.type
_entity_poly.pdbx_seq_one_letter_code
_entity_poly.pdbx_strand_id
1 'polypeptide(L)'
;MKRHMLAAAAALASTPALAANVDIAVQGPVVEITASETVQSEPDQANVGAGVTTRARTAVQAMRDNATQMDAVISRLKALGIAREDIQTSGVSLNAAFQYNNNNTPPVFQGYDVTNQVSVTLRDIAKIGPTLDALVASGANNLNGPYFSRKNDKPQRAQAREAAFKTADLQARDYAKMAGFSSVRLLAVEETVQQGNPIAFDVARPVSAIVVTGQKLTPIEPGRVGIAVQLTAKYEMTR
;
A
#
# COMPACT_ATOMS: atom_id res chain seq x y z
N MET A 1 -38.46 46.57 31.67
CA MET A 1 -37.59 45.55 32.26
C MET A 1 -36.93 44.80 31.09
N LYS A 2 -35.68 45.09 30.72
CA LYS A 2 -34.92 44.45 29.63
C LYS A 2 -33.95 43.45 30.29
N ARG A 3 -34.13 42.12 30.02
CA ARG A 3 -33.25 41.07 30.48
C ARG A 3 -32.14 40.89 29.40
N HIS A 4 -30.88 41.17 29.75
CA HIS A 4 -29.71 40.84 28.93
C HIS A 4 -29.30 39.43 29.25
N MET A 5 -29.33 38.52 28.26
CA MET A 5 -28.69 37.19 28.31
C MET A 5 -27.21 37.38 27.90
N LEU A 6 -26.28 37.12 28.81
CA LEU A 6 -24.88 36.93 28.52
C LEU A 6 -24.68 35.49 28.04
N ALA A 7 -24.20 35.32 26.80
CA ALA A 7 -23.72 34.05 26.30
C ALA A 7 -22.22 33.97 26.62
N ALA A 8 -21.84 33.03 27.47
CA ALA A 8 -20.42 32.70 27.75
C ALA A 8 -19.91 31.73 26.68
N ALA A 9 -19.00 32.19 25.83
CA ALA A 9 -18.26 31.35 24.89
C ALA A 9 -17.11 30.69 25.62
N ALA A 10 -17.16 29.37 25.81
CA ALA A 10 -16.06 28.56 26.32
C ALA A 10 -15.05 28.32 25.21
N ALA A 11 -13.89 28.96 25.25
CA ALA A 11 -12.77 28.71 24.38
C ALA A 11 -12.04 27.41 24.84
N LEU A 12 -12.16 26.35 24.06
CA LEU A 12 -11.36 25.13 24.21
C LEU A 12 -9.92 25.42 23.79
N ALA A 13 -9.04 25.67 24.77
CA ALA A 13 -7.59 25.77 24.55
C ALA A 13 -7.03 24.37 24.28
N SER A 14 -6.70 24.07 23.03
CA SER A 14 -5.92 22.90 22.67
C SER A 14 -4.49 23.09 23.17
N THR A 15 -4.10 22.39 24.23
CA THR A 15 -2.70 22.31 24.69
C THR A 15 -1.88 21.54 23.65
N PRO A 16 -0.77 22.09 23.12
CA PRO A 16 0.14 21.32 22.28
C PRO A 16 0.73 20.19 23.14
N ALA A 17 0.68 18.95 22.64
CA ALA A 17 1.39 17.82 23.22
C ALA A 17 2.89 18.12 23.13
N LEU A 18 3.51 18.45 24.26
CA LEU A 18 4.96 18.54 24.36
C LEU A 18 5.52 17.12 24.19
N ALA A 19 6.17 16.87 23.04
CA ALA A 19 7.02 15.71 22.88
C ALA A 19 8.10 15.76 23.96
N ALA A 20 8.13 14.77 24.86
CA ALA A 20 9.15 14.68 25.89
C ALA A 20 10.51 14.46 25.19
N ASN A 21 11.37 15.47 25.22
CA ASN A 21 12.77 15.30 24.86
C ASN A 21 13.43 14.43 25.94
N VAL A 22 13.78 13.20 25.58
CA VAL A 22 14.58 12.34 26.44
C VAL A 22 16.03 12.80 26.31
N ASP A 23 16.52 13.57 27.30
CA ASP A 23 17.92 13.94 27.39
C ASP A 23 18.74 12.72 27.86
N ILE A 24 19.46 12.11 26.90
CA ILE A 24 20.38 11.01 27.20
C ILE A 24 21.76 11.60 27.52
N ALA A 25 22.19 11.51 28.75
CA ALA A 25 23.53 11.95 29.16
C ALA A 25 24.59 11.08 28.45
N VAL A 26 25.40 11.71 27.60
CA VAL A 26 26.54 11.10 26.91
C VAL A 26 27.85 11.66 27.43
N GLN A 27 28.86 10.80 27.60
CA GLN A 27 30.20 11.18 28.05
C GLN A 27 31.26 11.07 26.96
N GLY A 28 30.95 10.32 25.89
CA GLY A 28 31.80 10.10 24.76
C GLY A 28 31.20 10.55 23.43
N PRO A 29 31.94 10.43 22.35
CA PRO A 29 31.41 10.68 20.98
C PRO A 29 30.24 9.75 20.66
N VAL A 30 29.27 10.27 19.93
CA VAL A 30 28.09 9.52 19.49
C VAL A 30 28.19 9.24 18.00
N VAL A 31 27.83 8.02 17.61
CA VAL A 31 27.63 7.63 16.21
C VAL A 31 26.16 7.26 16.01
N GLU A 32 25.59 7.72 14.91
CA GLU A 32 24.26 7.38 14.47
C GLU A 32 24.34 6.54 13.19
N ILE A 33 23.78 5.34 13.24
CA ILE A 33 23.79 4.37 12.13
C ILE A 33 22.37 4.11 11.69
N THR A 34 22.14 4.25 10.40
CA THR A 34 20.90 3.80 9.77
C THR A 34 21.17 2.53 8.98
N ALA A 35 20.50 1.44 9.34
CA ALA A 35 20.58 0.15 8.67
C ALA A 35 19.21 -0.23 8.11
N SER A 36 19.20 -0.82 6.91
CA SER A 36 17.99 -1.32 6.27
C SER A 36 18.24 -2.73 5.78
N GLU A 37 17.37 -3.65 6.16
CA GLU A 37 17.44 -5.04 5.75
C GLU A 37 16.10 -5.52 5.19
N THR A 38 16.16 -6.40 4.18
CA THR A 38 14.99 -6.89 3.48
C THR A 38 14.97 -8.41 3.49
N VAL A 39 13.87 -8.98 3.97
CA VAL A 39 13.61 -10.42 3.90
C VAL A 39 12.64 -10.70 2.75
N GLN A 40 13.04 -11.59 1.84
CA GLN A 40 12.18 -12.04 0.74
C GLN A 40 11.28 -13.18 1.17
N SER A 41 10.03 -13.17 0.72
CA SER A 41 9.07 -14.22 0.98
C SER A 41 8.13 -14.44 -0.20
N GLU A 42 7.56 -15.62 -0.32
CA GLU A 42 6.48 -15.88 -1.26
C GLU A 42 5.21 -15.16 -0.77
N PRO A 43 4.46 -14.49 -1.66
CA PRO A 43 3.17 -13.92 -1.30
C PRO A 43 2.14 -15.02 -1.02
N ASP A 44 1.15 -14.73 -0.17
CA ASP A 44 0.01 -15.61 0.11
C ASP A 44 -1.33 -14.95 -0.23
N GLN A 45 -1.30 -13.72 -0.71
CA GLN A 45 -2.47 -12.99 -1.17
C GLN A 45 -2.09 -11.93 -2.20
N ALA A 46 -3.10 -11.46 -2.95
CA ALA A 46 -2.97 -10.28 -3.79
C ALA A 46 -4.17 -9.36 -3.64
N ASN A 47 -3.95 -8.07 -3.81
CA ASN A 47 -5.00 -7.08 -3.94
C ASN A 47 -5.20 -6.73 -5.40
N VAL A 48 -6.45 -6.72 -5.86
CA VAL A 48 -6.85 -6.37 -7.22
C VAL A 48 -7.88 -5.26 -7.15
N GLY A 49 -7.66 -4.16 -7.87
CA GLY A 49 -8.68 -3.17 -8.15
C GLY A 49 -9.51 -3.60 -9.34
N ALA A 50 -10.83 -3.65 -9.19
CA ALA A 50 -11.76 -3.88 -10.29
C ALA A 50 -12.78 -2.75 -10.35
N GLY A 51 -13.01 -2.18 -11.53
CA GLY A 51 -13.88 -1.04 -11.69
C GLY A 51 -14.71 -1.10 -12.95
N VAL A 52 -15.77 -0.29 -12.92
CA VAL A 52 -16.65 -0.03 -14.05
C VAL A 52 -16.68 1.47 -14.32
N THR A 53 -16.41 1.85 -15.54
CA THR A 53 -16.61 3.20 -16.04
C THR A 53 -17.72 3.21 -17.07
N THR A 54 -18.74 4.04 -16.86
CA THR A 54 -19.88 4.23 -17.77
C THR A 54 -20.00 5.68 -18.18
N ARG A 55 -20.53 5.91 -19.39
CA ARG A 55 -20.83 7.25 -19.92
C ARG A 55 -22.28 7.35 -20.35
N ALA A 56 -22.95 8.45 -19.99
CA ALA A 56 -24.28 8.78 -20.50
C ALA A 56 -24.45 10.31 -20.64
N ARG A 57 -25.50 10.73 -21.35
CA ARG A 57 -25.78 12.14 -21.58
C ARG A 57 -26.20 12.89 -20.30
N THR A 58 -26.76 12.18 -19.33
CA THR A 58 -27.15 12.76 -18.03
C THR A 58 -26.43 12.03 -16.89
N ALA A 59 -26.10 12.76 -15.82
CA ALA A 59 -25.47 12.21 -14.64
C ALA A 59 -26.30 11.07 -14.00
N VAL A 60 -27.63 11.23 -13.96
CA VAL A 60 -28.54 10.21 -13.39
C VAL A 60 -28.47 8.91 -14.17
N GLN A 61 -28.46 8.98 -15.50
CA GLN A 61 -28.39 7.79 -16.36
C GLN A 61 -27.01 7.13 -16.21
N ALA A 62 -25.91 7.89 -16.24
CA ALA A 62 -24.57 7.35 -16.07
C ALA A 62 -24.42 6.63 -14.73
N MET A 63 -24.98 7.17 -13.64
CA MET A 63 -24.99 6.52 -12.32
C MET A 63 -25.79 5.23 -12.29
N ARG A 64 -26.97 5.18 -12.93
CA ARG A 64 -27.80 3.98 -12.97
C ARG A 64 -27.13 2.86 -13.76
N ASP A 65 -26.57 3.18 -14.92
CA ASP A 65 -25.85 2.22 -15.77
C ASP A 65 -24.65 1.66 -15.03
N ASN A 66 -23.90 2.53 -14.32
CA ASN A 66 -22.77 2.13 -13.51
C ASN A 66 -23.17 1.21 -12.35
N ALA A 67 -24.23 1.55 -11.62
CA ALA A 67 -24.72 0.72 -10.52
C ALA A 67 -25.08 -0.69 -11.01
N THR A 68 -25.81 -0.79 -12.15
CA THR A 68 -26.21 -2.08 -12.72
C THR A 68 -24.99 -2.95 -13.10
N GLN A 69 -23.98 -2.35 -13.75
CA GLN A 69 -22.79 -3.09 -14.15
C GLN A 69 -21.92 -3.46 -12.93
N MET A 70 -21.78 -2.57 -11.95
CA MET A 70 -21.01 -2.87 -10.75
C MET A 70 -21.68 -3.96 -9.90
N ASP A 71 -23.00 -4.00 -9.83
CA ASP A 71 -23.74 -5.08 -9.16
C ASP A 71 -23.44 -6.44 -9.80
N ALA A 72 -23.32 -6.52 -11.14
CA ALA A 72 -22.93 -7.74 -11.83
C ALA A 72 -21.50 -8.17 -11.47
N VAL A 73 -20.55 -7.21 -11.42
CA VAL A 73 -19.16 -7.46 -11.01
C VAL A 73 -19.09 -7.98 -9.57
N ILE A 74 -19.76 -7.32 -8.62
CA ILE A 74 -19.78 -7.74 -7.20
C ILE A 74 -20.44 -9.10 -7.03
N SER A 75 -21.52 -9.36 -7.76
CA SER A 75 -22.21 -10.66 -7.76
C SER A 75 -21.32 -11.76 -8.27
N ARG A 76 -20.52 -11.49 -9.32
CA ARG A 76 -19.55 -12.43 -9.86
C ARG A 76 -18.44 -12.75 -8.87
N LEU A 77 -17.89 -11.75 -8.15
CA LEU A 77 -16.90 -11.97 -7.09
C LEU A 77 -17.44 -12.90 -6.00
N LYS A 78 -18.66 -12.66 -5.54
CA LYS A 78 -19.33 -13.53 -4.54
C LYS A 78 -19.53 -14.95 -5.07
N ALA A 79 -19.94 -15.10 -6.33
CA ALA A 79 -20.11 -16.42 -6.97
C ALA A 79 -18.79 -17.19 -7.12
N LEU A 80 -17.65 -16.49 -7.22
CA LEU A 80 -16.30 -17.08 -7.19
C LEU A 80 -15.82 -17.46 -5.78
N GLY A 81 -16.66 -17.26 -4.74
CA GLY A 81 -16.35 -17.60 -3.36
C GLY A 81 -15.52 -16.57 -2.62
N ILE A 82 -15.39 -15.34 -3.16
CA ILE A 82 -14.69 -14.27 -2.46
C ILE A 82 -15.57 -13.75 -1.32
N ALA A 83 -15.03 -13.73 -0.11
CA ALA A 83 -15.74 -13.31 1.07
C ALA A 83 -16.13 -11.82 0.99
N ARG A 84 -17.28 -11.45 1.56
CA ARG A 84 -17.76 -10.06 1.55
C ARG A 84 -16.75 -9.09 2.18
N GLU A 85 -16.06 -9.51 3.20
CA GLU A 85 -15.03 -8.74 3.91
C GLU A 85 -13.78 -8.46 3.06
N ASP A 86 -13.55 -9.27 2.02
CA ASP A 86 -12.45 -9.13 1.07
C ASP A 86 -12.84 -8.25 -0.15
N ILE A 87 -14.07 -7.74 -0.20
CA ILE A 87 -14.57 -6.85 -1.26
C ILE A 87 -14.92 -5.50 -0.64
N GLN A 88 -14.19 -4.46 -1.01
CA GLN A 88 -14.39 -3.12 -0.48
C GLN A 88 -14.52 -2.11 -1.63
N THR A 89 -15.55 -1.26 -1.61
CA THR A 89 -15.60 -0.11 -2.52
C THR A 89 -14.48 0.86 -2.16
N SER A 90 -13.60 1.13 -3.12
CA SER A 90 -12.45 2.02 -2.95
C SER A 90 -12.70 3.44 -3.44
N GLY A 91 -13.69 3.64 -4.30
CA GLY A 91 -14.06 4.97 -4.76
C GLY A 91 -15.19 4.97 -5.78
N VAL A 92 -15.94 6.08 -5.77
CA VAL A 92 -16.94 6.40 -6.79
C VAL A 92 -16.71 7.85 -7.22
N SER A 93 -16.60 8.10 -8.52
CA SER A 93 -16.48 9.45 -9.06
C SER A 93 -17.45 9.68 -10.21
N LEU A 94 -17.95 10.90 -10.31
CA LEU A 94 -18.80 11.40 -11.40
C LEU A 94 -18.17 12.67 -11.95
N ASN A 95 -17.87 12.69 -13.25
CA ASN A 95 -17.25 13.83 -13.89
C ASN A 95 -17.96 14.18 -15.21
N ALA A 96 -18.06 15.46 -15.55
CA ALA A 96 -18.47 15.88 -16.87
C ALA A 96 -17.33 15.59 -17.87
N ALA A 97 -17.68 14.94 -18.98
CA ALA A 97 -16.75 14.60 -20.04
C ALA A 97 -16.82 15.62 -21.17
N PHE A 98 -15.67 16.13 -21.58
CA PHE A 98 -15.53 17.08 -22.69
C PHE A 98 -14.53 16.55 -23.71
N GLN A 99 -14.83 16.78 -24.97
CA GLN A 99 -13.89 16.57 -26.06
C GLN A 99 -13.17 17.88 -26.35
N TYR A 100 -11.83 17.86 -26.22
CA TYR A 100 -10.96 19.00 -26.56
C TYR A 100 -10.43 18.80 -28.00
N ASN A 101 -10.62 19.80 -28.83
CA ASN A 101 -10.13 19.81 -30.21
C ASN A 101 -8.89 20.71 -30.31
N ASN A 102 -7.87 20.30 -31.04
CA ASN A 102 -6.61 21.04 -31.18
C ASN A 102 -6.70 22.35 -32.00
N ASN A 103 -7.90 22.73 -32.48
CA ASN A 103 -8.12 23.88 -33.39
C ASN A 103 -8.60 25.15 -32.70
N ASN A 104 -8.29 25.34 -31.43
CA ASN A 104 -8.73 26.53 -30.66
C ASN A 104 -10.26 26.68 -30.59
N THR A 105 -11.02 25.62 -30.82
CA THR A 105 -12.47 25.56 -30.64
C THR A 105 -12.84 25.25 -29.21
N PRO A 106 -13.96 25.76 -28.68
CA PRO A 106 -14.42 25.45 -27.35
C PRO A 106 -14.59 23.93 -27.16
N PRO A 107 -14.33 23.37 -25.96
CA PRO A 107 -14.56 21.98 -25.65
C PRO A 107 -16.03 21.60 -25.86
N VAL A 108 -16.28 20.45 -26.46
CA VAL A 108 -17.62 19.92 -26.71
C VAL A 108 -18.02 18.96 -25.61
N PHE A 109 -19.13 19.23 -24.95
CA PHE A 109 -19.67 18.34 -23.89
C PHE A 109 -20.09 17.01 -24.50
N GLN A 110 -19.58 15.90 -23.92
CA GLN A 110 -19.82 14.53 -24.37
C GLN A 110 -20.77 13.75 -23.45
N GLY A 111 -21.03 14.25 -22.26
CA GLY A 111 -21.84 13.56 -21.25
C GLY A 111 -21.19 13.56 -19.88
N TYR A 112 -21.55 12.55 -19.10
CA TYR A 112 -21.01 12.31 -17.75
C TYR A 112 -20.37 10.95 -17.67
N ASP A 113 -19.16 10.89 -17.14
CA ASP A 113 -18.46 9.65 -16.82
C ASP A 113 -18.66 9.34 -15.35
N VAL A 114 -19.05 8.09 -15.05
CA VAL A 114 -19.07 7.54 -13.71
C VAL A 114 -18.06 6.42 -13.63
N THR A 115 -17.15 6.50 -12.70
CA THR A 115 -16.22 5.42 -12.37
C THR A 115 -16.50 4.94 -10.95
N ASN A 116 -16.71 3.64 -10.80
CA ASN A 116 -16.89 2.96 -9.51
C ASN A 116 -15.85 1.84 -9.43
N GLN A 117 -15.13 1.76 -8.31
CA GLN A 117 -14.04 0.82 -8.10
C GLN A 117 -14.21 0.07 -6.78
N VAL A 118 -13.89 -1.21 -6.83
CA VAL A 118 -13.74 -2.08 -5.65
C VAL A 118 -12.32 -2.58 -5.55
N SER A 119 -11.81 -2.66 -4.35
CA SER A 119 -10.58 -3.36 -3.97
C SER A 119 -10.95 -4.75 -3.51
N VAL A 120 -10.28 -5.76 -4.03
CA VAL A 120 -10.57 -7.17 -3.79
C VAL A 120 -9.31 -7.86 -3.30
N THR A 121 -9.37 -8.47 -2.12
CA THR A 121 -8.29 -9.30 -1.60
C THR A 121 -8.47 -10.75 -2.04
N LEU A 122 -7.56 -11.25 -2.86
CA LEU A 122 -7.53 -12.63 -3.34
C LEU A 122 -6.52 -13.43 -2.51
N ARG A 123 -7.01 -14.42 -1.77
CA ARG A 123 -6.20 -15.25 -0.85
C ARG A 123 -5.70 -16.55 -1.49
N ASP A 124 -6.09 -16.82 -2.72
CA ASP A 124 -5.66 -17.96 -3.51
C ASP A 124 -4.97 -17.45 -4.78
N ILE A 125 -3.64 -17.50 -4.76
CA ILE A 125 -2.81 -16.97 -5.86
C ILE A 125 -3.14 -17.68 -7.19
N ALA A 126 -3.42 -18.99 -7.17
CA ALA A 126 -3.72 -19.77 -8.36
C ALA A 126 -5.04 -19.34 -9.05
N LYS A 127 -5.95 -18.72 -8.30
CA LYS A 127 -7.24 -18.24 -8.82
C LYS A 127 -7.23 -16.82 -9.34
N ILE A 128 -6.11 -16.08 -9.23
CA ILE A 128 -6.06 -14.68 -9.64
C ILE A 128 -6.37 -14.54 -11.13
N GLY A 129 -5.68 -15.27 -12.01
CA GLY A 129 -5.92 -15.22 -13.46
C GLY A 129 -7.39 -15.50 -13.85
N PRO A 130 -7.96 -16.66 -13.46
CA PRO A 130 -9.38 -16.95 -13.68
C PRO A 130 -10.33 -15.89 -13.09
N THR A 131 -9.98 -15.28 -11.97
CA THR A 131 -10.80 -14.22 -11.37
C THR A 131 -10.77 -12.95 -12.21
N LEU A 132 -9.60 -12.52 -12.68
CA LEU A 132 -9.47 -11.36 -13.56
C LEU A 132 -10.28 -11.55 -14.86
N ASP A 133 -10.18 -12.72 -15.51
CA ASP A 133 -10.93 -13.04 -16.71
C ASP A 133 -12.45 -13.00 -16.45
N ALA A 134 -12.89 -13.53 -15.31
CA ALA A 134 -14.29 -13.53 -14.92
C ALA A 134 -14.83 -12.11 -14.58
N LEU A 135 -13.99 -11.21 -14.06
CA LEU A 135 -14.34 -9.81 -13.80
C LEU A 135 -14.55 -9.05 -15.11
N VAL A 136 -13.66 -9.23 -16.09
CA VAL A 136 -13.82 -8.63 -17.42
C VAL A 136 -15.09 -9.14 -18.09
N ALA A 137 -15.33 -10.45 -18.03
CA ALA A 137 -16.54 -11.05 -18.58
C ALA A 137 -17.84 -10.58 -17.93
N SER A 138 -17.79 -10.10 -16.68
CA SER A 138 -18.94 -9.55 -15.96
C SER A 138 -19.12 -8.03 -16.11
N GLY A 139 -18.27 -7.37 -16.93
CA GLY A 139 -18.41 -5.96 -17.27
C GLY A 139 -17.40 -5.02 -16.60
N ALA A 140 -16.44 -5.54 -15.83
CA ALA A 140 -15.33 -4.72 -15.38
C ALA A 140 -14.48 -4.25 -16.57
N ASN A 141 -14.28 -2.93 -16.70
CA ASN A 141 -13.52 -2.32 -17.78
C ASN A 141 -12.33 -1.48 -17.28
N ASN A 142 -12.11 -1.52 -15.96
CA ASN A 142 -10.96 -0.91 -15.30
C ASN A 142 -10.40 -1.91 -14.28
N LEU A 143 -9.20 -2.44 -14.55
CA LEU A 143 -8.50 -3.37 -13.67
C LEU A 143 -7.15 -2.78 -13.28
N ASN A 144 -6.77 -2.99 -12.02
CA ASN A 144 -5.51 -2.52 -11.46
C ASN A 144 -4.91 -3.60 -10.55
N GLY A 145 -3.61 -3.84 -10.65
CA GLY A 145 -2.92 -4.93 -9.96
C GLY A 145 -2.71 -6.15 -10.89
N PRO A 146 -2.44 -7.36 -10.32
CA PRO A 146 -2.46 -7.70 -8.90
C PRO A 146 -1.27 -7.13 -8.12
N TYR A 147 -1.51 -6.68 -6.89
CA TYR A 147 -0.49 -6.27 -5.93
C TYR A 147 -0.31 -7.38 -4.91
N PHE A 148 0.82 -8.08 -5.00
CA PHE A 148 1.11 -9.22 -4.15
C PHE A 148 1.57 -8.80 -2.76
N SER A 149 1.13 -9.55 -1.74
CA SER A 149 1.48 -9.29 -0.34
C SER A 149 1.41 -10.56 0.51
N ARG A 150 1.78 -10.43 1.77
CA ARG A 150 1.53 -11.45 2.78
C ARG A 150 0.52 -10.97 3.80
N LYS A 151 -0.44 -11.84 4.14
CA LYS A 151 -1.41 -11.58 5.21
C LYS A 151 -0.72 -11.41 6.57
N ASN A 152 0.29 -12.23 6.82
CA ASN A 152 1.10 -12.16 8.05
C ASN A 152 2.59 -12.04 7.71
N ASP A 153 3.10 -10.84 7.77
CA ASP A 153 4.52 -10.50 7.53
C ASP A 153 5.34 -10.37 8.83
N LYS A 154 4.72 -10.59 10.01
CA LYS A 154 5.38 -10.42 11.32
C LYS A 154 6.67 -11.23 11.47
N PRO A 155 6.73 -12.54 11.07
CA PRO A 155 7.97 -13.31 11.18
C PRO A 155 9.10 -12.73 10.32
N GLN A 156 8.81 -12.35 9.07
CA GLN A 156 9.80 -11.77 8.16
C GLN A 156 10.26 -10.40 8.63
N ARG A 157 9.34 -9.61 9.17
CA ARG A 157 9.64 -8.30 9.78
C ARG A 157 10.54 -8.44 11.01
N ALA A 158 10.31 -9.48 11.83
CA ALA A 158 11.18 -9.78 12.97
C ALA A 158 12.60 -10.16 12.52
N GLN A 159 12.73 -10.98 11.48
CA GLN A 159 14.03 -11.36 10.90
C GLN A 159 14.76 -10.14 10.31
N ALA A 160 14.05 -9.29 9.55
CA ALA A 160 14.63 -8.08 8.98
C ALA A 160 15.10 -7.11 10.07
N ARG A 161 14.33 -6.96 11.15
CA ARG A 161 14.69 -6.15 12.33
C ARG A 161 15.96 -6.66 13.00
N GLU A 162 16.03 -7.96 13.26
CA GLU A 162 17.20 -8.57 13.87
C GLU A 162 18.46 -8.37 13.03
N ALA A 163 18.34 -8.60 11.72
CA ALA A 163 19.44 -8.38 10.78
C ALA A 163 19.87 -6.91 10.73
N ALA A 164 18.93 -5.97 10.64
CA ALA A 164 19.22 -4.54 10.61
C ALA A 164 19.88 -4.06 11.92
N PHE A 165 19.40 -4.55 13.06
CA PHE A 165 20.00 -4.23 14.35
C PHE A 165 21.45 -4.75 14.46
N LYS A 166 21.68 -6.00 14.01
CA LYS A 166 23.02 -6.58 13.98
C LYS A 166 23.97 -5.82 13.04
N THR A 167 23.48 -5.42 11.88
CA THR A 167 24.25 -4.59 10.92
C THR A 167 24.61 -3.25 11.56
N ALA A 168 23.68 -2.58 12.21
CA ALA A 168 23.92 -1.30 12.89
C ALA A 168 24.95 -1.43 14.03
N ASP A 169 24.84 -2.46 14.87
CA ASP A 169 25.78 -2.71 15.99
C ASP A 169 27.20 -2.98 15.48
N LEU A 170 27.34 -3.80 14.44
CA LEU A 170 28.65 -4.07 13.84
C LEU A 170 29.30 -2.82 13.26
N GLN A 171 28.55 -2.01 12.51
CA GLN A 171 29.04 -0.76 11.96
C GLN A 171 29.44 0.24 13.06
N ALA A 172 28.64 0.36 14.12
CA ALA A 172 28.95 1.23 15.25
C ALA A 172 30.26 0.82 15.95
N ARG A 173 30.49 -0.48 16.14
CA ARG A 173 31.76 -1.02 16.71
C ARG A 173 32.94 -0.76 15.80
N ASP A 174 32.77 -0.86 14.50
CA ASP A 174 33.86 -0.59 13.55
C ASP A 174 34.24 0.90 13.57
N TYR A 175 33.26 1.81 13.60
CA TYR A 175 33.52 3.24 13.77
C TYR A 175 34.20 3.54 15.11
N ALA A 176 33.80 2.90 16.22
CA ALA A 176 34.45 3.06 17.51
C ALA A 176 35.92 2.67 17.45
N LYS A 177 36.25 1.50 16.85
CA LYS A 177 37.65 1.05 16.67
C LYS A 177 38.46 2.04 15.84
N MET A 178 37.92 2.53 14.70
CA MET A 178 38.57 3.52 13.86
C MET A 178 38.86 4.82 14.62
N ALA A 179 37.99 5.19 15.55
CA ALA A 179 38.13 6.38 16.39
C ALA A 179 38.98 6.17 17.66
N GLY A 180 39.54 4.96 17.87
CA GLY A 180 40.38 4.64 19.03
C GLY A 180 39.62 4.29 20.30
N PHE A 181 38.37 3.89 20.19
CA PHE A 181 37.53 3.40 21.29
C PHE A 181 37.41 1.87 21.26
N SER A 182 37.16 1.25 22.41
CA SER A 182 37.13 -0.21 22.54
C SER A 182 35.72 -0.82 22.41
N SER A 183 34.67 -0.03 22.65
CA SER A 183 33.29 -0.52 22.72
C SER A 183 32.29 0.56 22.33
N VAL A 184 31.02 0.15 22.27
CA VAL A 184 29.89 1.05 22.08
C VAL A 184 28.77 0.74 23.06
N ARG A 185 28.04 1.77 23.51
CA ARG A 185 26.83 1.68 24.33
C ARG A 185 25.63 2.17 23.54
N LEU A 186 24.62 1.34 23.37
CA LEU A 186 23.38 1.74 22.72
C LEU A 186 22.66 2.83 23.54
N LEU A 187 22.28 3.92 22.88
CA LEU A 187 21.55 5.04 23.48
C LEU A 187 20.07 5.06 23.09
N ALA A 188 19.80 4.91 21.80
CA ALA A 188 18.45 4.97 21.28
C ALA A 188 18.32 4.12 20.01
N VAL A 189 17.10 3.63 19.76
CA VAL A 189 16.72 2.95 18.50
C VAL A 189 15.40 3.55 18.04
N GLU A 190 15.35 3.94 16.78
CA GLU A 190 14.15 4.33 16.08
C GLU A 190 13.90 3.35 14.94
N GLU A 191 12.71 2.75 14.89
CA GLU A 191 12.32 1.85 13.80
C GLU A 191 11.27 2.53 12.93
N THR A 192 11.53 2.56 11.63
CA THR A 192 10.57 2.96 10.62
C THR A 192 10.15 1.72 9.84
N VAL A 193 8.88 1.36 9.95
CA VAL A 193 8.32 0.27 9.16
C VAL A 193 7.90 0.83 7.80
N GLN A 194 8.66 0.53 6.77
CA GLN A 194 8.21 0.75 5.41
C GLN A 194 7.24 -0.39 5.06
N GLN A 195 5.98 -0.05 4.84
CA GLN A 195 5.07 -1.00 4.20
C GLN A 195 5.63 -1.28 2.80
N GLY A 196 6.13 -2.50 2.62
CA GLY A 196 6.85 -2.88 1.42
C GLY A 196 5.96 -2.75 0.19
N ASN A 197 6.31 -1.82 -0.68
CA ASN A 197 5.99 -1.96 -2.08
C ASN A 197 6.70 -3.23 -2.58
N PRO A 198 6.07 -4.06 -3.42
CA PRO A 198 6.76 -5.15 -4.07
C PRO A 198 7.94 -4.54 -4.83
N ILE A 199 9.15 -4.80 -4.34
CA ILE A 199 10.36 -4.48 -5.10
C ILE A 199 10.40 -5.54 -6.19
N ALA A 200 10.19 -5.13 -7.43
CA ALA A 200 10.43 -5.97 -8.58
C ALA A 200 11.94 -6.26 -8.62
N PHE A 201 12.34 -7.37 -8.06
CA PHE A 201 13.71 -7.86 -8.24
C PHE A 201 13.79 -8.57 -9.58
N ASP A 202 14.79 -8.20 -10.36
CA ASP A 202 15.18 -8.82 -11.62
C ASP A 202 15.48 -10.31 -11.38
N VAL A 203 14.49 -11.16 -11.60
CA VAL A 203 14.66 -12.62 -11.47
C VAL A 203 14.94 -13.17 -12.85
N ALA A 204 16.21 -13.09 -13.28
CA ALA A 204 16.71 -13.86 -14.39
C ALA A 204 16.73 -15.36 -14.04
N ARG A 205 15.57 -16.02 -14.07
CA ARG A 205 15.46 -17.48 -14.20
C ARG A 205 14.26 -17.80 -15.08
N PRO A 206 14.48 -18.41 -16.26
CA PRO A 206 13.36 -18.91 -17.05
C PRO A 206 12.76 -20.12 -16.33
N VAL A 207 11.55 -19.96 -15.80
CA VAL A 207 10.69 -21.09 -15.44
C VAL A 207 10.10 -21.62 -16.74
N SER A 208 10.31 -22.92 -16.99
CA SER A 208 9.79 -23.63 -18.17
C SER A 208 8.28 -23.47 -18.22
N ALA A 209 7.79 -22.85 -19.28
CA ALA A 209 6.37 -22.69 -19.56
C ALA A 209 5.73 -24.07 -19.72
N ILE A 210 4.80 -24.42 -18.84
CA ILE A 210 3.91 -25.56 -19.04
C ILE A 210 2.87 -25.12 -20.08
N VAL A 211 2.96 -25.66 -21.28
CA VAL A 211 1.95 -25.46 -22.34
C VAL A 211 0.69 -26.24 -21.94
N VAL A 212 -0.29 -25.54 -21.36
CA VAL A 212 -1.63 -26.07 -21.15
C VAL A 212 -2.46 -25.79 -22.40
N THR A 213 -2.80 -26.81 -23.15
CA THR A 213 -3.76 -26.77 -24.27
C THR A 213 -5.18 -26.69 -23.72
N GLY A 214 -5.69 -25.48 -23.58
CA GLY A 214 -7.03 -25.11 -23.08
C GLY A 214 -7.15 -23.60 -23.12
N GLN A 215 -8.33 -23.02 -22.94
CA GLN A 215 -8.52 -21.56 -22.94
C GLN A 215 -7.36 -20.87 -22.23
N LYS A 216 -6.66 -19.97 -22.93
CA LYS A 216 -5.53 -19.21 -22.36
C LYS A 216 -6.08 -18.31 -21.26
N LEU A 217 -5.99 -18.75 -20.02
CA LEU A 217 -6.20 -17.90 -18.85
C LEU A 217 -5.10 -16.86 -18.79
N THR A 218 -5.41 -15.71 -18.21
CA THR A 218 -4.39 -14.66 -17.96
C THR A 218 -3.26 -15.24 -17.10
N PRO A 219 -2.02 -15.36 -17.63
CA PRO A 219 -0.90 -15.91 -16.87
C PRO A 219 -0.51 -14.92 -15.78
N ILE A 220 -0.29 -15.42 -14.56
CA ILE A 220 0.09 -14.63 -13.39
C ILE A 220 1.31 -15.24 -12.74
N GLU A 221 2.39 -14.46 -12.64
CA GLU A 221 3.64 -14.83 -12.00
C GLU A 221 3.83 -13.97 -10.74
N PRO A 222 3.62 -14.50 -9.54
CA PRO A 222 3.58 -13.70 -8.31
C PRO A 222 4.97 -13.23 -7.83
N GLY A 223 6.04 -13.88 -8.24
CA GLY A 223 7.39 -13.56 -7.79
C GLY A 223 7.56 -13.65 -6.27
N ARG A 224 8.41 -12.80 -5.70
CA ARG A 224 8.63 -12.66 -4.26
C ARG A 224 8.32 -11.25 -3.79
N VAL A 225 7.86 -11.13 -2.57
CA VAL A 225 7.64 -9.83 -1.90
C VAL A 225 8.77 -9.57 -0.92
N GLY A 226 9.34 -8.36 -0.95
CA GLY A 226 10.35 -7.91 0.00
C GLY A 226 9.69 -7.24 1.20
N ILE A 227 10.07 -7.68 2.40
CA ILE A 227 9.63 -7.06 3.66
C ILE A 227 10.86 -6.37 4.25
N ALA A 228 10.86 -5.03 4.20
CA ALA A 228 11.98 -4.22 4.64
C ALA A 228 11.73 -3.60 6.02
N VAL A 229 12.76 -3.60 6.84
CA VAL A 229 12.83 -2.86 8.09
C VAL A 229 14.02 -1.93 8.03
N GLN A 230 13.79 -0.65 8.28
CA GLN A 230 14.83 0.36 8.47
C GLN A 230 14.84 0.75 9.94
N LEU A 231 16.01 0.74 10.54
CA LEU A 231 16.21 1.26 11.87
C LEU A 231 17.36 2.25 11.91
N THR A 232 17.24 3.24 12.78
CA THR A 232 18.31 4.18 13.11
C THR A 232 18.67 3.97 14.56
N ALA A 233 19.93 3.63 14.83
CA ALA A 233 20.45 3.38 16.16
C ALA A 233 21.55 4.40 16.50
N LYS A 234 21.49 4.95 17.73
CA LYS A 234 22.48 5.88 18.27
C LYS A 234 23.32 5.16 19.31
N TYR A 235 24.64 5.23 19.16
CA TYR A 235 25.58 4.61 20.06
C TYR A 235 26.59 5.63 20.58
N GLU A 236 26.90 5.56 21.85
CA GLU A 236 28.05 6.24 22.44
C GLU A 236 29.28 5.35 22.35
N MET A 237 30.40 5.90 21.91
CA MET A 237 31.69 5.22 21.92
C MET A 237 32.30 5.25 23.29
N THR A 238 32.73 4.09 23.79
CA THR A 238 33.30 3.93 25.16
C THR A 238 34.71 3.33 25.11
N ARG A 239 35.52 3.64 26.12
CA ARG A 239 36.88 3.09 26.29
C ARG A 239 36.84 1.80 27.11
#